data_8591b82c8aaad6857414b7d6bd40326d
#
_entry.id   8591b82c8aaad6857414b7d6bd40326d
#
_cell.length_a   1.000
_cell.length_b   1.000
_cell.length_c   1.000
_cell.angle_alpha   90.00
_cell.angle_beta   90.00
_cell.angle_gamma   90.00
#
_symmetry.space_group_name_H-M   'P 1'
#
loop_
_entity.id
_entity.type
_entity.pdbx_description
1 polymer ?
#
loop_
_entity_poly.entity_id
_entity_poly.type
_entity_poly.pdbx_seq_one_letter_code
_entity_poly.pdbx_strand_id
1 'polypeptide(L)'
;STRVIAEYMPVVGFDSGLGLPEDWRPEFPQHSLAFGIPQVEGATIVEGWFHDTLPGFDFAELGHIGLVSFDADLYSSTATALQYVGPHLQVGTYCVFDEWYGYGPDELVLQHEQRAWKEFADATGVDWEVIGHGREEWVIRITGVQRD
;
A
#
# COMPACT_ATOMS: atom_id res chain seq x y z
N SER A 1 -4.16 -3.50 10.77
CA SER A 1 -2.94 -4.14 10.20
C SER A 1 -1.67 -3.68 10.92
N THR A 2 -1.36 -2.39 11.01
CA THR A 2 -0.10 -1.83 11.57
C THR A 2 0.28 -2.40 12.95
N ARG A 3 -0.68 -2.49 13.88
CA ARG A 3 -0.43 -3.01 15.24
C ARG A 3 0.06 -4.47 15.22
N VAL A 4 -0.57 -5.31 14.41
CA VAL A 4 -0.20 -6.73 14.32
C VAL A 4 1.19 -6.89 13.70
N ILE A 5 1.50 -6.11 12.67
CA ILE A 5 2.83 -6.16 12.05
C ILE A 5 3.90 -5.69 13.04
N ALA A 6 3.63 -4.65 13.82
CA ALA A 6 4.55 -4.10 14.81
C ALA A 6 4.92 -5.07 15.95
N GLU A 7 4.13 -6.11 16.18
CA GLU A 7 4.47 -7.19 17.13
C GLU A 7 5.66 -8.05 16.65
N TYR A 8 5.91 -8.07 15.34
CA TYR A 8 6.91 -8.97 14.74
C TYR A 8 8.11 -8.24 14.14
N MET A 9 7.95 -6.97 13.76
CA MET A 9 9.01 -6.20 13.10
C MET A 9 8.81 -4.70 13.29
N PRO A 10 9.88 -3.89 13.18
CA PRO A 10 9.75 -2.43 13.14
C PRO A 10 8.88 -2.01 11.95
N VAL A 11 7.98 -1.07 12.17
CA VAL A 11 7.05 -0.57 11.16
C VAL A 11 7.20 0.94 11.01
N VAL A 12 7.22 1.40 9.77
CA VAL A 12 6.98 2.80 9.42
C VAL A 12 5.66 2.87 8.68
N GLY A 13 4.69 3.60 9.22
CA GLY A 13 3.41 3.85 8.61
C GLY A 13 3.31 5.28 8.09
N PHE A 14 2.51 5.47 7.07
CA PHE A 14 2.20 6.78 6.49
C PHE A 14 0.69 6.97 6.52
N ASP A 15 0.21 8.05 7.11
CA ASP A 15 -1.21 8.33 7.24
C ASP A 15 -1.44 9.84 7.43
N SER A 16 -2.44 10.39 6.79
CA SER A 16 -2.80 11.79 6.97
C SER A 16 -3.60 12.05 8.26
N GLY A 17 -4.26 11.03 8.78
CA GLY A 17 -5.26 11.17 9.86
C GLY A 17 -6.54 11.89 9.45
N LEU A 18 -6.62 12.37 8.20
CA LEU A 18 -7.69 13.20 7.67
C LEU A 18 -8.71 12.41 6.82
N GLY A 19 -8.53 11.09 6.74
CA GLY A 19 -9.36 10.20 5.93
C GLY A 19 -9.01 10.24 4.45
N LEU A 20 -9.98 9.87 3.62
CA LEU A 20 -9.80 9.74 2.17
C LEU A 20 -9.57 11.10 1.49
N PRO A 21 -8.61 11.21 0.56
CA PRO A 21 -8.36 12.45 -0.18
C PRO A 21 -9.44 12.77 -1.24
N GLU A 22 -10.22 11.78 -1.64
CA GLU A 22 -11.30 11.88 -2.63
C GLU A 22 -12.39 10.85 -2.36
N ASP A 23 -13.50 10.91 -3.09
CA ASP A 23 -14.58 9.93 -2.98
C ASP A 23 -14.10 8.54 -3.44
N TRP A 24 -14.46 7.51 -2.69
CA TRP A 24 -14.11 6.12 -2.98
C TRP A 24 -15.31 5.30 -3.44
N ARG A 25 -16.22 5.02 -2.54
CA ARG A 25 -17.48 4.31 -2.78
C ARG A 25 -18.66 5.20 -2.38
N PRO A 26 -19.89 4.94 -2.81
CA PRO A 26 -21.05 5.77 -2.42
C PRO A 26 -21.16 6.00 -0.91
N GLU A 27 -20.80 5.02 -0.09
CA GLU A 27 -20.83 5.09 1.37
C GLU A 27 -19.60 5.76 1.98
N PHE A 28 -18.54 6.00 1.18
CA PHE A 28 -17.26 6.55 1.62
C PHE A 28 -16.86 7.77 0.78
N PRO A 29 -17.50 8.92 0.99
CA PRO A 29 -17.08 10.16 0.35
C PRO A 29 -15.74 10.67 0.89
N GLN A 30 -15.18 11.67 0.23
CA GLN A 30 -13.98 12.36 0.68
C GLN A 30 -14.03 12.67 2.19
N HIS A 31 -12.89 12.51 2.88
CA HIS A 31 -12.74 12.63 4.33
C HIS A 31 -13.43 11.56 5.17
N SER A 32 -14.01 10.53 4.56
CA SER A 32 -14.38 9.34 5.30
C SER A 32 -13.13 8.70 5.92
N LEU A 33 -13.32 7.91 7.00
CA LEU A 33 -12.25 7.21 7.71
C LEU A 33 -11.23 8.15 8.39
N ALA A 34 -11.60 9.38 8.71
CA ALA A 34 -10.78 10.36 9.42
C ALA A 34 -10.73 10.02 10.92
N PHE A 35 -9.88 9.09 11.33
CA PHE A 35 -9.75 8.67 12.73
C PHE A 35 -8.60 9.33 13.49
N GLY A 36 -7.87 10.25 12.84
CA GLY A 36 -6.64 10.81 13.38
C GLY A 36 -5.47 9.82 13.32
N ILE A 37 -4.32 10.22 13.84
CA ILE A 37 -3.10 9.40 13.83
C ILE A 37 -3.09 8.45 15.03
N PRO A 38 -3.07 7.13 14.81
CA PRO A 38 -3.03 6.16 15.89
C PRO A 38 -1.65 6.14 16.56
N GLN A 39 -1.63 5.94 17.88
CA GLN A 39 -0.41 5.60 18.59
C GLN A 39 -0.26 4.08 18.61
N VAL A 40 0.79 3.58 17.98
CA VAL A 40 1.08 2.13 17.90
C VAL A 40 2.48 1.88 18.42
N GLU A 41 2.59 1.08 19.49
CA GLU A 41 3.89 0.66 20.02
C GLU A 41 4.66 -0.15 18.98
N GLY A 42 5.93 0.14 18.79
CA GLY A 42 6.79 -0.51 17.78
C GLY A 42 6.62 0.02 16.36
N ALA A 43 5.78 1.03 16.16
CA ALA A 43 5.63 1.70 14.86
C ALA A 43 5.97 3.17 14.95
N THR A 44 6.57 3.69 13.88
CA THR A 44 6.73 5.14 13.63
C THR A 44 5.70 5.54 12.58
N ILE A 45 4.84 6.49 12.88
CA ILE A 45 3.86 7.01 11.91
C ILE A 45 4.32 8.37 11.41
N VAL A 46 4.48 8.48 10.10
CA VAL A 46 4.76 9.73 9.39
C VAL A 46 3.42 10.35 9.02
N GLU A 47 3.05 11.43 9.72
CA GLU A 47 1.78 12.11 9.54
C GLU A 47 1.81 13.03 8.32
N GLY A 48 0.84 12.88 7.44
CA GLY A 48 0.62 13.72 6.26
C GLY A 48 0.14 12.93 5.05
N TRP A 49 -0.22 13.67 4.00
CA TRP A 49 -0.58 13.06 2.72
C TRP A 49 0.63 12.38 2.07
N PHE A 50 0.41 11.30 1.34
CA PHE A 50 1.47 10.55 0.67
C PHE A 50 2.32 11.42 -0.27
N HIS A 51 1.69 12.32 -1.01
CA HIS A 51 2.40 13.21 -1.93
C HIS A 51 3.29 14.26 -1.23
N ASP A 52 3.06 14.52 0.07
CA ASP A 52 3.88 15.45 0.86
C ASP A 52 4.99 14.71 1.60
N THR A 53 4.72 13.50 2.09
CA THR A 53 5.60 12.79 3.02
C THR A 53 6.55 11.81 2.34
N LEU A 54 6.07 11.06 1.33
CA LEU A 54 6.88 10.05 0.67
C LEU A 54 8.07 10.60 -0.13
N PRO A 55 7.98 11.77 -0.82
CA PRO A 55 9.13 12.31 -1.57
C PRO A 55 10.36 12.62 -0.72
N GLY A 56 10.15 12.97 0.55
CA GLY A 56 11.23 13.32 1.49
C GLY A 56 11.70 12.16 2.37
N PHE A 57 11.08 10.98 2.26
CA PHE A 57 11.41 9.86 3.11
C PHE A 57 12.58 9.05 2.55
N ASP A 58 13.57 8.76 3.39
CA ASP A 58 14.72 7.94 3.01
C ASP A 58 14.42 6.44 3.21
N PHE A 59 13.89 5.82 2.17
CA PHE A 59 13.61 4.38 2.16
C PHE A 59 14.88 3.52 2.29
N ALA A 60 16.06 4.05 1.92
CA ALA A 60 17.30 3.31 2.02
C ALA A 60 17.70 3.03 3.49
N GLU A 61 17.29 3.89 4.42
CA GLU A 61 17.51 3.67 5.85
C GLU A 61 16.76 2.45 6.41
N LEU A 62 15.69 2.01 5.73
CA LEU A 62 14.95 0.81 6.13
C LEU A 62 15.71 -0.49 5.82
N GLY A 63 16.74 -0.43 4.96
CA GLY A 63 17.44 -1.62 4.49
C GLY A 63 16.53 -2.52 3.65
N HIS A 64 16.41 -3.79 4.01
CA HIS A 64 15.52 -4.71 3.32
C HIS A 64 14.07 -4.52 3.76
N ILE A 65 13.21 -4.14 2.82
CA ILE A 65 11.78 -4.04 3.07
C ILE A 65 11.17 -5.45 2.93
N GLY A 66 10.87 -6.09 4.05
CA GLY A 66 10.27 -7.43 4.07
C GLY A 66 8.79 -7.45 3.72
N LEU A 67 8.06 -6.38 4.10
CA LEU A 67 6.62 -6.27 3.93
C LEU A 67 6.21 -4.84 3.60
N VAL A 68 5.32 -4.68 2.64
CA VAL A 68 4.56 -3.43 2.39
C VAL A 68 3.07 -3.76 2.52
N SER A 69 2.35 -3.05 3.37
CA SER A 69 0.90 -3.16 3.49
C SER A 69 0.26 -1.93 2.86
N PHE A 70 -0.47 -2.14 1.78
CA PHE A 70 -1.31 -1.14 1.14
C PHE A 70 -2.71 -1.25 1.74
N ASP A 71 -3.14 -0.20 2.39
CA ASP A 71 -4.44 -0.03 3.03
C ASP A 71 -4.83 1.44 2.74
N ALA A 72 -4.88 1.73 1.44
CA ALA A 72 -4.98 3.09 0.92
C ALA A 72 -6.27 3.32 0.13
N ASP A 73 -7.06 2.25 -0.04
CA ASP A 73 -8.37 2.21 -0.68
C ASP A 73 -8.38 2.65 -2.15
N LEU A 74 -7.77 3.77 -2.45
CA LEU A 74 -7.87 4.49 -3.72
C LEU A 74 -6.72 4.17 -4.69
N TYR A 75 -7.05 4.16 -5.98
CA TYR A 75 -6.05 4.08 -7.04
C TYR A 75 -4.98 5.17 -6.92
N SER A 76 -5.41 6.43 -6.73
CA SER A 76 -4.50 7.58 -6.66
C SER A 76 -3.51 7.47 -5.51
N SER A 77 -3.98 7.06 -4.34
CA SER A 77 -3.16 6.87 -3.14
C SER A 77 -2.17 5.72 -3.31
N THR A 78 -2.64 4.57 -3.80
CA THR A 78 -1.79 3.39 -4.04
C THR A 78 -0.76 3.64 -5.14
N ALA A 79 -1.14 4.29 -6.24
CA ALA A 79 -0.21 4.66 -7.30
C ALA A 79 0.87 5.63 -6.79
N THR A 80 0.50 6.62 -5.96
CA THR A 80 1.46 7.51 -5.31
C THR A 80 2.41 6.73 -4.40
N ALA A 81 1.90 5.83 -3.56
CA ALA A 81 2.74 5.02 -2.70
C ALA A 81 3.72 4.17 -3.51
N LEU A 82 3.26 3.49 -4.56
CA LEU A 82 4.08 2.67 -5.45
C LEU A 82 5.15 3.47 -6.19
N GLN A 83 4.89 4.72 -6.55
CA GLN A 83 5.88 5.59 -7.18
C GLN A 83 7.15 5.74 -6.31
N TYR A 84 7.00 5.81 -4.99
CA TYR A 84 8.10 6.05 -4.06
C TYR A 84 8.64 4.78 -3.41
N VAL A 85 7.79 3.84 -2.98
CA VAL A 85 8.25 2.59 -2.38
C VAL A 85 8.67 1.57 -3.44
N GLY A 86 8.08 1.62 -4.62
CA GLY A 86 8.30 0.65 -5.70
C GLY A 86 9.78 0.44 -6.07
N PRO A 87 10.60 1.50 -6.26
CA PRO A 87 12.03 1.36 -6.53
C PRO A 87 12.82 0.62 -5.45
N HIS A 88 12.28 0.49 -4.26
CA HIS A 88 12.90 -0.17 -3.11
C HIS A 88 12.40 -1.61 -2.89
N LEU A 89 11.43 -2.06 -3.68
CA LEU A 89 10.98 -3.46 -3.64
C LEU A 89 12.10 -4.40 -4.07
N GLN A 90 12.19 -5.53 -3.41
CA GLN A 90 13.25 -6.52 -3.62
C GLN A 90 12.64 -7.91 -3.77
N VAL A 91 13.39 -8.84 -4.36
CA VAL A 91 13.01 -10.25 -4.36
C VAL A 91 12.82 -10.73 -2.92
N GLY A 92 11.69 -11.32 -2.64
CA GLY A 92 11.30 -11.75 -1.30
C GLY A 92 10.44 -10.74 -0.52
N THR A 93 10.28 -9.49 -0.98
CA THR A 93 9.32 -8.55 -0.39
C THR A 93 7.89 -9.07 -0.58
N TYR A 94 7.11 -9.04 0.48
CA TYR A 94 5.67 -9.29 0.44
C TYR A 94 4.92 -7.97 0.33
N CYS A 95 3.89 -7.93 -0.53
CA CYS A 95 2.95 -6.82 -0.58
C CYS A 95 1.56 -7.34 -0.23
N VAL A 96 0.92 -6.72 0.74
CA VAL A 96 -0.45 -6.99 1.15
C VAL A 96 -1.31 -5.84 0.65
N PHE A 97 -2.37 -6.17 -0.06
CA PHE A 97 -3.38 -5.24 -0.52
C PHE A 97 -4.67 -5.53 0.26
N ASP A 98 -5.15 -4.57 1.02
CA ASP A 98 -6.34 -4.78 1.86
C ASP A 98 -7.58 -4.92 0.99
N GLU A 99 -7.61 -4.23 -0.14
CA GLU A 99 -8.76 -4.16 -1.02
C GLU A 99 -8.42 -4.43 -2.49
N TRP A 100 -8.11 -5.68 -2.79
CA TRP A 100 -7.85 -6.13 -4.15
C TRP A 100 -9.13 -6.33 -4.97
N TYR A 101 -10.21 -6.81 -4.33
CA TYR A 101 -11.54 -7.01 -4.90
C TYR A 101 -12.63 -6.42 -4.00
N GLY A 102 -13.88 -6.47 -4.43
CA GLY A 102 -15.02 -6.10 -3.59
C GLY A 102 -15.63 -4.74 -3.88
N TYR A 103 -15.27 -4.13 -5.01
CA TYR A 103 -15.70 -2.76 -5.34
C TYR A 103 -17.08 -2.65 -6.01
N GLY A 104 -17.86 -3.73 -6.09
CA GLY A 104 -19.22 -3.71 -6.62
C GLY A 104 -19.44 -4.65 -7.81
N PRO A 105 -20.47 -4.41 -8.65
CA PRO A 105 -20.90 -5.34 -9.70
C PRO A 105 -19.85 -5.57 -10.79
N ASP A 106 -18.89 -4.68 -10.93
CA ASP A 106 -17.81 -4.76 -11.92
C ASP A 106 -16.53 -5.35 -11.32
N GLU A 107 -16.64 -6.33 -10.42
CA GLU A 107 -15.51 -7.00 -9.73
C GLU A 107 -14.44 -7.58 -10.67
N LEU A 108 -14.77 -7.79 -11.94
CA LEU A 108 -13.83 -8.26 -12.95
C LEU A 108 -13.00 -7.12 -13.57
N VAL A 109 -13.37 -5.87 -13.33
CA VAL A 109 -12.62 -4.71 -13.80
C VAL A 109 -11.55 -4.34 -12.80
N LEU A 110 -10.33 -4.18 -13.27
CA LEU A 110 -9.23 -3.68 -12.44
C LEU A 110 -9.59 -2.31 -11.87
N GLN A 111 -9.64 -2.23 -10.56
CA GLN A 111 -9.97 -1.00 -9.84
C GLN A 111 -8.94 -0.71 -8.76
N HIS A 112 -8.86 0.53 -8.35
CA HIS A 112 -8.11 1.01 -7.19
C HIS A 112 -6.74 0.34 -6.97
N GLU A 113 -6.52 -0.34 -5.85
CA GLU A 113 -5.22 -0.95 -5.50
C GLU A 113 -4.76 -1.99 -6.52
N GLN A 114 -5.66 -2.86 -6.99
CA GLN A 114 -5.35 -3.86 -7.99
C GLN A 114 -4.88 -3.23 -9.31
N ARG A 115 -5.55 -2.18 -9.77
CA ARG A 115 -5.18 -1.45 -10.98
C ARG A 115 -3.82 -0.79 -10.81
N ALA A 116 -3.62 -0.07 -9.72
CA ALA A 116 -2.36 0.60 -9.43
C ALA A 116 -1.18 -0.38 -9.43
N TRP A 117 -1.35 -1.54 -8.78
CA TRP A 117 -0.33 -2.57 -8.77
C TRP A 117 -0.02 -3.13 -10.16
N LYS A 118 -1.06 -3.47 -10.93
CA LYS A 118 -0.84 -4.06 -12.27
C LYS A 118 -0.18 -3.08 -13.22
N GLU A 119 -0.60 -1.82 -13.23
CA GLU A 119 0.04 -0.78 -14.02
C GLU A 119 1.51 -0.57 -13.61
N PHE A 120 1.80 -0.57 -12.31
CA PHE A 120 3.17 -0.51 -11.79
C PHE A 120 4.00 -1.73 -12.23
N ALA A 121 3.48 -2.93 -12.07
CA ALA A 121 4.18 -4.16 -12.43
C ALA A 121 4.49 -4.23 -13.94
N ASP A 122 3.52 -3.87 -14.78
CA ASP A 122 3.68 -3.82 -16.22
C ASP A 122 4.73 -2.77 -16.65
N ALA A 123 4.73 -1.60 -16.02
CA ALA A 123 5.66 -0.52 -16.33
C ALA A 123 7.10 -0.81 -15.88
N THR A 124 7.28 -1.53 -14.77
CA THR A 124 8.61 -1.78 -14.17
C THR A 124 9.18 -3.15 -14.51
N GLY A 125 8.34 -4.06 -15.05
CA GLY A 125 8.75 -5.43 -15.32
C GLY A 125 9.05 -6.24 -14.06
N VAL A 126 8.48 -5.87 -12.91
CA VAL A 126 8.62 -6.64 -11.69
C VAL A 126 7.86 -7.96 -11.82
N ASP A 127 8.52 -9.07 -11.48
CA ASP A 127 7.89 -10.38 -11.41
C ASP A 127 7.33 -10.62 -10.02
N TRP A 128 6.15 -11.20 -9.97
CA TRP A 128 5.45 -11.46 -8.72
C TRP A 128 4.54 -12.66 -8.79
N GLU A 129 4.20 -13.23 -7.64
CA GLU A 129 3.26 -14.34 -7.52
C GLU A 129 2.28 -14.10 -6.38
N VAL A 130 1.07 -14.63 -6.52
CA VAL A 130 0.07 -14.62 -5.45
C VAL A 130 0.41 -15.71 -4.44
N ILE A 131 0.56 -15.33 -3.17
CA ILE A 131 0.83 -16.25 -2.06
C ILE A 131 -0.45 -16.69 -1.38
N GLY A 132 -1.42 -15.81 -1.29
CA GLY A 132 -2.70 -16.09 -0.67
C GLY A 132 -3.67 -14.93 -0.82
N HIS A 133 -4.93 -15.21 -0.54
CA HIS A 133 -5.97 -14.20 -0.56
C HIS A 133 -7.12 -14.54 0.40
N GLY A 134 -7.75 -13.52 0.95
CA GLY A 134 -9.05 -13.57 1.58
C GLY A 134 -10.16 -13.29 0.58
N ARG A 135 -11.19 -12.60 1.03
CA ARG A 135 -12.29 -12.16 0.15
C ARG A 135 -11.89 -10.91 -0.65
N GLU A 136 -11.34 -9.93 0.02
CA GLU A 136 -10.91 -8.65 -0.54
C GLU A 136 -9.39 -8.51 -0.50
N GLU A 137 -8.75 -9.00 0.56
CA GLU A 137 -7.32 -8.90 0.79
C GLU A 137 -6.53 -9.90 -0.05
N TRP A 138 -5.44 -9.44 -0.65
CA TRP A 138 -4.50 -10.28 -1.39
C TRP A 138 -3.07 -10.06 -0.93
N VAL A 139 -2.31 -11.13 -0.93
CA VAL A 139 -0.88 -11.14 -0.62
C VAL A 139 -0.11 -11.63 -1.81
N ILE A 140 0.85 -10.85 -2.24
CA ILE A 140 1.78 -11.21 -3.29
C ILE A 140 3.21 -11.21 -2.76
N ARG A 141 4.10 -11.93 -3.44
CA ARG A 141 5.54 -11.92 -3.18
C ARG A 141 6.27 -11.51 -4.46
N ILE A 142 7.26 -10.64 -4.31
CA ILE A 142 8.16 -10.26 -5.40
C ILE A 142 9.11 -11.41 -5.68
N THR A 143 9.17 -11.86 -6.93
CA THR A 143 10.00 -12.97 -7.40
C THR A 143 11.13 -12.52 -8.32
N GLY A 144 11.01 -11.35 -8.95
CA GLY A 144 12.03 -10.75 -9.78
C GLY A 144 11.92 -9.23 -9.84
N VAL A 145 13.03 -8.53 -9.92
CA VAL A 145 13.09 -7.09 -10.15
C VAL A 145 14.05 -6.80 -11.31
N GLN A 146 13.60 -6.02 -12.28
CA GLN A 146 14.50 -5.54 -13.33
C GLN A 146 15.20 -4.30 -12.78
N ARG A 147 16.52 -4.40 -12.60
CA ARG A 147 17.37 -3.26 -12.29
C ARG A 147 18.22 -2.98 -13.54
N ASP A 148 18.01 -1.82 -14.10
CA ASP A 148 18.92 -1.29 -15.13
C ASP A 148 20.31 -1.04 -14.56
#